data_313deed7b4bff70cc8c826c9cead9e55
#
_entry.id   313deed7b4bff70cc8c826c9cead9e55
#
_cell.length_a   1.000
_cell.length_b   1.000
_cell.length_c   1.000
_cell.angle_alpha   90.00
_cell.angle_beta   90.00
_cell.angle_gamma   90.00
#
_symmetry.space_group_name_H-M   'P 1'
#
loop_
_entity.id
_entity.type
_entity.pdbx_description
1 polymer ?
#
loop_
_entity_poly.entity_id
_entity_poly.type
_entity_poly.pdbx_seq_one_letter_code
_entity_poly.pdbx_strand_id
1 'polypeptide(L)'
;MMRAMTAPAPRLRAVDVLRGSLLVVMALDHVGLMVGRFHSQEMWAGAWTRYDAWLPFLTRFVTHLCAPGFFLLLGAGIALQAAARARAEWAPSRVTRSMVTRGLVLILVATVLEVPAFLIATLTGPSPGDNPEFAIPGGPERRWVFTVLYALAVSTIAGGLLARVRSGVWAALAVVAIGVTAITTPGPDQGAVDFSFARSVLLVSRWSHGVWTQYPFVPWFGIAALGVLLGRALAADQAATYRRLPWIGAAAVLLGVALRAAGGFGNVRPPRDGSWIEFLNVLKYPPSLVFTLWMVGANLILLAVWERTGAWGTALGRWLETLGRAPLAFYIVHLWLFAVIGAVWFRQGAGYGVVYAIWLGGLVPLSLLTARVSRFTASRPPGSAWRYL
;
A
#
# COMPACT_ATOMS: atom_id res chain seq x y z
N MET A 1 -9.85 32.64 32.93
CA MET A 1 -9.13 32.87 31.67
C MET A 1 -9.43 31.68 30.74
N MET A 2 -10.46 31.77 29.89
CA MET A 2 -10.82 30.72 28.93
C MET A 2 -9.70 30.62 27.87
N ARG A 3 -8.94 29.52 27.88
CA ARG A 3 -8.01 29.20 26.77
C ARG A 3 -8.82 29.10 25.48
N ALA A 4 -8.55 29.99 24.54
CA ALA A 4 -9.10 29.87 23.19
C ALA A 4 -8.74 28.49 22.65
N MET A 5 -9.76 27.67 22.43
CA MET A 5 -9.59 26.39 21.73
C MET A 5 -9.05 26.71 20.33
N THR A 6 -7.76 26.46 20.13
CA THR A 6 -7.16 26.58 18.78
C THR A 6 -7.95 25.68 17.82
N ALA A 7 -8.47 26.28 16.77
CA ALA A 7 -9.20 25.56 15.74
C ALA A 7 -8.36 24.38 15.24
N PRO A 8 -8.96 23.19 15.04
CA PRO A 8 -8.23 22.06 14.51
C PRO A 8 -7.58 22.43 13.17
N ALA A 9 -6.32 22.03 12.99
CA ALA A 9 -5.61 22.28 11.75
C ALA A 9 -6.45 21.82 10.54
N PRO A 10 -6.51 22.62 9.46
CA PRO A 10 -7.32 22.29 8.29
C PRO A 10 -6.91 20.93 7.74
N ARG A 11 -7.91 20.10 7.46
CA ARG A 11 -7.72 18.75 6.92
C ARG A 11 -7.19 18.82 5.49
N LEU A 12 -6.18 18.03 5.17
CA LEU A 12 -5.61 17.96 3.82
C LEU A 12 -6.51 17.09 2.93
N ARG A 13 -7.49 17.71 2.28
CA ARG A 13 -8.53 17.01 1.50
C ARG A 13 -7.94 16.22 0.34
N ALA A 14 -6.92 16.73 -0.36
CA ALA A 14 -6.22 16.03 -1.43
C ALA A 14 -5.62 14.69 -0.97
N VAL A 15 -5.13 14.61 0.26
CA VAL A 15 -4.61 13.38 0.88
C VAL A 15 -5.74 12.34 1.06
N ASP A 16 -6.92 12.78 1.51
CA ASP A 16 -8.06 11.88 1.68
C ASP A 16 -8.62 11.44 0.31
N VAL A 17 -8.68 12.33 -0.69
CA VAL A 17 -9.11 11.99 -2.06
C VAL A 17 -8.14 10.99 -2.69
N LEU A 18 -6.83 11.21 -2.60
CA LEU A 18 -5.85 10.23 -3.12
C LEU A 18 -6.00 8.87 -2.41
N ARG A 19 -6.16 8.86 -1.09
CA ARG A 19 -6.36 7.61 -0.34
C ARG A 19 -7.63 6.88 -0.81
N GLY A 20 -8.73 7.59 -1.04
CA GLY A 20 -9.96 7.03 -1.59
C GLY A 20 -9.79 6.49 -3.00
N SER A 21 -9.05 7.18 -3.87
CA SER A 21 -8.71 6.70 -5.21
C SER A 21 -7.94 5.38 -5.15
N LEU A 22 -6.96 5.30 -4.26
CA LEU A 22 -6.17 4.07 -4.06
C LEU A 22 -7.02 2.93 -3.51
N LEU A 23 -8.02 3.19 -2.65
CA LEU A 23 -8.95 2.17 -2.15
C LEU A 23 -9.82 1.59 -3.28
N VAL A 24 -10.32 2.44 -4.17
CA VAL A 24 -11.12 2.00 -5.32
C VAL A 24 -10.30 1.10 -6.24
N VAL A 25 -9.08 1.49 -6.56
CA VAL A 25 -8.17 0.72 -7.41
C VAL A 25 -7.71 -0.57 -6.71
N MET A 26 -7.45 -0.52 -5.40
CA MET A 26 -7.10 -1.70 -4.61
C MET A 26 -8.24 -2.74 -4.56
N ALA A 27 -9.50 -2.29 -4.53
CA ALA A 27 -10.65 -3.18 -4.60
C ALA A 27 -10.66 -3.98 -5.92
N LEU A 28 -10.25 -3.37 -7.04
CA LEU A 28 -10.09 -4.08 -8.33
C LEU A 28 -9.02 -5.18 -8.24
N ASP A 29 -7.87 -4.88 -7.61
CA ASP A 29 -6.81 -5.88 -7.40
C ASP A 29 -7.32 -7.11 -6.64
N HIS A 30 -8.06 -6.89 -5.56
CA HIS A 30 -8.55 -7.97 -4.72
C HIS A 30 -9.74 -8.74 -5.33
N VAL A 31 -10.58 -8.11 -6.15
CA VAL A 31 -11.56 -8.87 -6.96
C VAL A 31 -10.83 -9.77 -7.97
N GLY A 32 -9.79 -9.26 -8.62
CA GLY A 32 -8.94 -10.06 -9.52
C GLY A 32 -8.38 -11.29 -8.82
N LEU A 33 -7.84 -11.12 -7.59
CA LEU A 33 -7.33 -12.21 -6.78
C LEU A 33 -8.42 -13.18 -6.32
N MET A 34 -9.50 -12.67 -5.73
CA MET A 34 -10.45 -13.49 -4.96
C MET A 34 -11.57 -14.08 -5.81
N VAL A 35 -11.95 -13.41 -6.90
CA VAL A 35 -13.02 -13.81 -7.81
C VAL A 35 -12.46 -14.25 -9.15
N GLY A 36 -11.56 -13.48 -9.74
CA GLY A 36 -10.93 -13.80 -11.02
C GLY A 36 -9.97 -14.99 -10.93
N ARG A 37 -9.39 -15.23 -9.75
CA ARG A 37 -8.37 -16.25 -9.53
C ARG A 37 -7.15 -16.07 -10.42
N PHE A 38 -6.92 -14.85 -10.89
CA PHE A 38 -5.71 -14.44 -11.56
C PHE A 38 -5.04 -13.34 -10.74
N HIS A 39 -3.91 -13.66 -10.17
CA HIS A 39 -3.08 -12.69 -9.51
C HIS A 39 -1.66 -12.93 -9.95
N SER A 40 -1.19 -12.07 -10.80
CA SER A 40 0.21 -12.11 -11.15
C SER A 40 1.04 -11.80 -9.91
N GLN A 41 1.88 -12.73 -9.59
CA GLN A 41 2.79 -12.58 -8.46
C GLN A 41 4.09 -11.98 -9.00
N GLU A 42 4.18 -10.64 -8.99
CA GLU A 42 5.44 -9.95 -9.20
C GLU A 42 6.34 -10.14 -7.97
N MET A 43 6.49 -11.41 -7.56
CA MET A 43 7.34 -11.81 -6.45
C MET A 43 8.69 -12.29 -6.95
N TRP A 44 9.72 -11.98 -6.21
CA TRP A 44 11.07 -12.44 -6.53
C TRP A 44 11.17 -13.96 -6.65
N ALA A 45 10.56 -14.69 -5.72
CA ALA A 45 10.61 -16.16 -5.66
C ALA A 45 9.46 -16.86 -6.43
N GLY A 46 8.62 -16.11 -7.14
CA GLY A 46 7.48 -16.65 -7.90
C GLY A 46 7.76 -16.80 -9.39
N ALA A 47 6.88 -17.53 -10.07
CA ALA A 47 6.87 -17.56 -11.52
C ALA A 47 6.64 -16.14 -12.05
N TRP A 48 7.43 -15.72 -13.04
CA TRP A 48 7.31 -14.39 -13.62
C TRP A 48 6.15 -14.36 -14.58
N THR A 49 5.12 -13.62 -14.22
CA THR A 49 3.91 -13.50 -15.04
C THR A 49 4.23 -12.90 -16.39
N ARG A 50 3.78 -13.57 -17.42
CA ARG A 50 3.75 -13.08 -18.80
C ARG A 50 2.34 -12.59 -19.09
N TYR A 51 2.26 -11.42 -19.73
CA TYR A 51 0.99 -10.87 -20.17
C TYR A 51 0.91 -10.93 -21.69
N ASP A 52 -0.02 -11.72 -22.22
CA ASP A 52 -0.22 -11.86 -23.64
C ASP A 52 -1.15 -10.78 -24.23
N ALA A 53 -1.78 -9.96 -23.36
CA ALA A 53 -2.69 -8.89 -23.76
C ALA A 53 -2.55 -7.65 -22.87
N TRP A 54 -2.87 -6.49 -23.44
CA TRP A 54 -2.76 -5.20 -22.74
C TRP A 54 -3.77 -5.05 -21.59
N LEU A 55 -5.00 -5.61 -21.70
CA LEU A 55 -6.04 -5.44 -20.70
C LEU A 55 -5.69 -6.12 -19.36
N PRO A 56 -5.30 -7.40 -19.32
CA PRO A 56 -4.75 -8.03 -18.12
C PRO A 56 -3.60 -7.23 -17.50
N PHE A 57 -2.65 -6.83 -18.34
CA PHE A 57 -1.49 -6.07 -17.90
C PHE A 57 -1.89 -4.73 -17.26
N LEU A 58 -2.67 -3.89 -17.95
CA LEU A 58 -3.06 -2.58 -17.44
C LEU A 58 -3.93 -2.68 -16.20
N THR A 59 -4.83 -3.68 -16.14
CA THR A 59 -5.63 -3.96 -14.93
C THR A 59 -4.72 -4.16 -13.73
N ARG A 60 -3.66 -4.92 -13.90
CA ARG A 60 -2.69 -5.16 -12.82
C ARG A 60 -1.77 -3.97 -12.59
N PHE A 61 -1.28 -3.35 -13.65
CA PHE A 61 -0.31 -2.25 -13.56
C PHE A 61 -0.85 -1.04 -12.78
N VAL A 62 -2.12 -0.67 -13.01
CA VAL A 62 -2.72 0.47 -12.29
C VAL A 62 -2.83 0.18 -10.77
N THR A 63 -2.99 -1.08 -10.39
CA THR A 63 -3.06 -1.45 -8.96
C THR A 63 -1.71 -1.39 -8.25
N HIS A 64 -0.62 -1.29 -8.98
CA HIS A 64 0.71 -1.09 -8.41
C HIS A 64 0.85 0.24 -7.64
N LEU A 65 0.03 1.23 -7.94
CA LEU A 65 -0.02 2.51 -7.20
C LEU A 65 -0.43 2.34 -5.74
N CYS A 66 -1.22 1.31 -5.41
CA CYS A 66 -1.90 1.19 -4.13
C CYS A 66 -0.94 1.06 -2.95
N ALA A 67 -0.12 0.02 -2.91
CA ALA A 67 0.74 -0.24 -1.76
C ALA A 67 1.75 0.89 -1.52
N PRO A 68 2.55 1.36 -2.52
CA PRO A 68 3.43 2.50 -2.32
C PRO A 68 2.70 3.76 -1.88
N GLY A 69 1.51 4.03 -2.43
CA GLY A 69 0.67 5.15 -2.04
C GLY A 69 0.22 5.05 -0.58
N PHE A 70 -0.22 3.88 -0.11
CA PHE A 70 -0.61 3.69 1.29
C PHE A 70 0.57 3.85 2.25
N PHE A 71 1.75 3.32 1.95
CA PHE A 71 2.94 3.52 2.78
C PHE A 71 3.40 4.98 2.79
N LEU A 72 3.39 5.65 1.65
CA LEU A 72 3.69 7.09 1.53
C LEU A 72 2.71 7.93 2.37
N LEU A 73 1.39 7.67 2.23
CA LEU A 73 0.35 8.39 2.96
C LEU A 73 0.33 8.02 4.46
N LEU A 74 0.72 6.79 4.84
CA LEU A 74 0.93 6.42 6.23
C LEU A 74 2.03 7.27 6.85
N GLY A 75 3.21 7.33 6.22
CA GLY A 75 4.33 8.13 6.69
C GLY A 75 3.97 9.61 6.81
N ALA A 76 3.30 10.18 5.80
CA ALA A 76 2.80 11.54 5.84
C ALA A 76 1.83 11.75 7.01
N GLY A 77 0.91 10.80 7.23
CA GLY A 77 -0.03 10.81 8.35
C GLY A 77 0.66 10.79 9.72
N ILE A 78 1.73 9.99 9.88
CA ILE A 78 2.54 9.96 11.11
C ILE A 78 3.12 11.34 11.40
N ALA A 79 3.76 11.98 10.42
CA ALA A 79 4.38 13.29 10.59
C ALA A 79 3.33 14.39 10.86
N LEU A 80 2.23 14.41 10.12
CA LEU A 80 1.15 15.38 10.29
C LEU A 80 0.46 15.23 11.66
N GLN A 81 0.22 14.00 12.11
CA GLN A 81 -0.34 13.74 13.44
C GLN A 81 0.64 14.14 14.55
N ALA A 82 1.93 13.84 14.41
CA ALA A 82 2.95 14.26 15.36
C ALA A 82 3.00 15.80 15.48
N ALA A 83 2.99 16.50 14.35
CA ALA A 83 2.95 17.97 14.31
C ALA A 83 1.67 18.55 14.93
N ALA A 84 0.50 17.98 14.64
CA ALA A 84 -0.77 18.42 15.20
C ALA A 84 -0.83 18.22 16.72
N ARG A 85 -0.34 17.08 17.22
CA ARG A 85 -0.29 16.77 18.65
C ARG A 85 0.73 17.62 19.40
N ALA A 86 1.87 17.94 18.76
CA ALA A 86 2.85 18.86 19.33
C ALA A 86 2.25 20.27 19.49
N ARG A 87 1.49 20.76 18.50
CA ARG A 87 0.74 22.03 18.63
C ARG A 87 -0.34 21.98 19.73
N ALA A 88 -0.90 20.80 19.98
CA ALA A 88 -1.85 20.58 21.08
C ALA A 88 -1.17 20.26 22.43
N GLU A 89 0.14 20.50 22.51
CA GLU A 89 0.95 20.35 23.74
C GLU A 89 0.92 18.92 24.35
N TRP A 90 0.73 17.89 23.52
CA TRP A 90 0.82 16.52 24.01
C TRP A 90 2.25 16.18 24.42
N ALA A 91 2.40 15.53 25.56
CA ALA A 91 3.68 14.98 25.96
C ALA A 91 4.21 14.01 24.86
N PRO A 92 5.51 14.06 24.55
CA PRO A 92 6.09 13.19 23.51
C PRO A 92 5.83 11.70 23.71
N SER A 93 5.88 11.23 24.95
CA SER A 93 5.57 9.83 25.32
C SER A 93 4.12 9.46 24.98
N ARG A 94 3.18 10.38 25.14
CA ARG A 94 1.77 10.19 24.76
C ARG A 94 1.60 10.07 23.24
N VAL A 95 2.36 10.83 22.46
CA VAL A 95 2.36 10.73 20.99
C VAL A 95 2.88 9.36 20.56
N THR A 96 4.05 8.96 21.06
CA THR A 96 4.64 7.64 20.79
C THR A 96 3.70 6.52 21.20
N ARG A 97 3.19 6.53 22.43
CA ARG A 97 2.24 5.52 22.93
C ARG A 97 1.01 5.38 22.02
N SER A 98 0.45 6.50 21.57
CA SER A 98 -0.72 6.48 20.67
C SER A 98 -0.40 5.84 19.31
N MET A 99 0.81 6.05 18.77
CA MET A 99 1.25 5.43 17.51
C MET A 99 1.54 3.94 17.68
N VAL A 100 2.21 3.57 18.78
CA VAL A 100 2.45 2.15 19.13
C VAL A 100 1.12 1.41 19.29
N THR A 101 0.18 1.98 20.08
CA THR A 101 -1.16 1.38 20.23
C THR A 101 -1.85 1.20 18.87
N ARG A 102 -1.78 2.19 17.98
CA ARG A 102 -2.34 2.07 16.63
C ARG A 102 -1.70 0.94 15.85
N GLY A 103 -0.38 0.81 15.89
CA GLY A 103 0.32 -0.29 15.23
C GLY A 103 -0.08 -1.67 15.81
N LEU A 104 -0.21 -1.79 17.13
CA LEU A 104 -0.69 -3.04 17.76
C LEU A 104 -2.14 -3.38 17.37
N VAL A 105 -3.01 -2.38 17.27
CA VAL A 105 -4.38 -2.58 16.72
C VAL A 105 -4.34 -3.06 15.28
N LEU A 106 -3.46 -2.51 14.44
CA LEU A 106 -3.30 -2.98 13.06
C LEU A 106 -2.78 -4.43 12.99
N ILE A 107 -1.86 -4.84 13.87
CA ILE A 107 -1.43 -6.25 13.98
C ILE A 107 -2.60 -7.15 14.36
N LEU A 108 -3.41 -6.75 15.35
CA LEU A 108 -4.58 -7.51 15.74
C LEU A 108 -5.58 -7.65 14.59
N VAL A 109 -5.88 -6.55 13.89
CA VAL A 109 -6.77 -6.55 12.71
C VAL A 109 -6.21 -7.41 11.59
N ALA A 110 -4.90 -7.35 11.31
CA ALA A 110 -4.24 -8.22 10.34
C ALA A 110 -4.44 -9.69 10.70
N THR A 111 -4.16 -10.04 11.96
CA THR A 111 -4.22 -11.42 12.46
C THR A 111 -5.64 -11.99 12.42
N VAL A 112 -6.63 -11.20 12.88
CA VAL A 112 -8.00 -11.70 13.12
C VAL A 112 -8.91 -11.52 11.91
N LEU A 113 -8.67 -10.51 11.09
CA LEU A 113 -9.59 -10.15 9.99
C LEU A 113 -8.96 -10.25 8.60
N GLU A 114 -7.72 -9.78 8.40
CA GLU A 114 -7.11 -9.77 7.07
C GLU A 114 -6.62 -11.17 6.65
N VAL A 115 -5.81 -11.82 7.48
CA VAL A 115 -5.26 -13.16 7.18
C VAL A 115 -6.36 -14.19 6.94
N PRO A 116 -7.43 -14.29 7.74
CA PRO A 116 -8.51 -15.22 7.47
C PRO A 116 -9.23 -14.97 6.13
N ALA A 117 -9.42 -13.71 5.73
CA ALA A 117 -10.03 -13.41 4.43
C ALA A 117 -9.16 -13.89 3.26
N PHE A 118 -7.84 -13.68 3.34
CA PHE A 118 -6.89 -14.22 2.35
C PHE A 118 -6.82 -15.75 2.38
N LEU A 119 -6.87 -16.37 3.56
CA LEU A 119 -6.88 -17.83 3.68
C LEU A 119 -8.13 -18.43 3.05
N ILE A 120 -9.32 -17.87 3.29
CA ILE A 120 -10.56 -18.31 2.63
C ILE A 120 -10.38 -18.24 1.11
N ALA A 121 -9.94 -17.11 0.58
CA ALA A 121 -9.74 -16.93 -0.85
C ALA A 121 -8.79 -17.99 -1.44
N THR A 122 -7.71 -18.30 -0.74
CA THR A 122 -6.67 -19.20 -1.24
C THR A 122 -7.01 -20.69 -1.05
N LEU A 123 -7.68 -21.04 0.06
CA LEU A 123 -8.07 -22.43 0.33
C LEU A 123 -9.28 -22.88 -0.49
N THR A 124 -10.08 -21.94 -0.99
CA THR A 124 -11.26 -22.22 -1.84
C THR A 124 -10.99 -22.03 -3.33
N GLY A 125 -9.80 -21.59 -3.71
CA GLY A 125 -9.40 -21.40 -5.11
C GLY A 125 -8.89 -22.69 -5.78
N PRO A 126 -8.56 -22.62 -7.07
CA PRO A 126 -7.98 -23.73 -7.82
C PRO A 126 -6.65 -24.17 -7.23
N SER A 127 -6.30 -25.43 -7.42
CA SER A 127 -4.98 -25.95 -7.04
C SER A 127 -3.88 -25.34 -7.93
N PRO A 128 -2.61 -25.31 -7.47
CA PRO A 128 -1.51 -24.86 -8.30
C PRO A 128 -1.33 -25.66 -9.60
N GLY A 129 -1.77 -26.92 -9.64
CA GLY A 129 -1.76 -27.73 -10.85
C GLY A 129 -2.84 -27.31 -11.87
N ASP A 130 -3.98 -26.81 -11.38
CA ASP A 130 -5.09 -26.39 -12.24
C ASP A 130 -4.93 -24.93 -12.71
N ASN A 131 -4.31 -24.09 -11.92
CA ASN A 131 -4.06 -22.69 -12.25
C ASN A 131 -2.71 -22.21 -11.68
N PRO A 132 -1.61 -22.34 -12.45
CA PRO A 132 -0.28 -21.92 -12.03
C PRO A 132 -0.18 -20.41 -11.73
N GLU A 133 -1.00 -19.57 -12.37
CA GLU A 133 -1.00 -18.12 -12.14
C GLU A 133 -1.58 -17.76 -10.77
N PHE A 134 -2.44 -18.60 -10.24
CA PHE A 134 -3.01 -18.46 -8.89
C PHE A 134 -2.14 -19.12 -7.81
N ALA A 135 -1.05 -19.79 -8.18
CA ALA A 135 -0.18 -20.48 -7.25
C ALA A 135 0.40 -19.53 -6.19
N ILE A 136 -0.26 -19.48 -5.04
CA ILE A 136 0.27 -18.74 -3.89
C ILE A 136 1.32 -19.61 -3.21
N PRO A 137 2.54 -19.09 -2.95
CA PRO A 137 3.60 -19.88 -2.34
C PRO A 137 3.16 -20.59 -1.06
N GLY A 138 3.56 -21.84 -0.92
CA GLY A 138 3.33 -22.66 0.27
C GLY A 138 2.11 -23.59 0.22
N GLY A 139 1.21 -23.46 -0.74
CA GLY A 139 0.07 -24.37 -0.91
C GLY A 139 -0.58 -24.79 0.42
N PRO A 140 -0.82 -26.13 0.62
CA PRO A 140 -1.41 -26.67 1.85
C PRO A 140 -0.53 -26.52 3.10
N GLU A 141 0.78 -26.38 2.93
CA GLU A 141 1.72 -26.23 4.05
C GLU A 141 1.76 -24.82 4.65
N ARG A 142 1.06 -23.87 4.01
CA ARG A 142 1.03 -22.49 4.49
C ARG A 142 0.28 -22.38 5.80
N ARG A 143 1.01 -21.95 6.83
CA ARG A 143 0.48 -21.72 8.17
C ARG A 143 0.18 -20.26 8.44
N TRP A 144 0.93 -19.33 7.78
CA TRP A 144 0.80 -17.91 8.02
C TRP A 144 1.18 -17.04 6.81
N VAL A 145 0.65 -15.81 6.77
CA VAL A 145 0.96 -14.81 5.75
C VAL A 145 1.26 -13.47 6.42
N PHE A 146 2.42 -12.91 6.17
CA PHE A 146 2.71 -11.51 6.49
C PHE A 146 2.23 -10.61 5.35
N THR A 147 1.05 -10.04 5.55
CA THR A 147 0.33 -9.18 4.61
C THR A 147 0.72 -7.72 4.76
N VAL A 148 0.07 -6.84 4.00
CA VAL A 148 0.34 -5.40 4.00
C VAL A 148 0.09 -4.73 5.35
N LEU A 149 -0.93 -5.15 6.11
CA LEU A 149 -1.23 -4.53 7.42
C LEU A 149 -0.14 -4.77 8.44
N TYR A 150 0.57 -5.91 8.43
CA TYR A 150 1.72 -6.12 9.30
C TYR A 150 2.84 -5.12 9.00
N ALA A 151 3.17 -4.90 7.73
CA ALA A 151 4.21 -3.95 7.36
C ALA A 151 3.79 -2.50 7.65
N LEU A 152 2.52 -2.14 7.45
CA LEU A 152 1.97 -0.84 7.86
C LEU A 152 1.99 -0.67 9.38
N ALA A 153 1.67 -1.72 10.14
CA ALA A 153 1.68 -1.72 11.59
C ALA A 153 3.09 -1.48 12.15
N VAL A 154 4.08 -2.25 11.66
CA VAL A 154 5.48 -2.10 12.08
C VAL A 154 6.02 -0.73 11.68
N SER A 155 5.67 -0.25 10.46
CA SER A 155 6.02 1.12 10.03
C SER A 155 5.40 2.20 10.92
N THR A 156 4.18 1.97 11.41
CA THR A 156 3.49 2.89 12.35
C THR A 156 4.18 2.90 13.71
N ILE A 157 4.56 1.73 14.24
CA ILE A 157 5.30 1.60 15.51
C ILE A 157 6.66 2.28 15.40
N ALA A 158 7.44 1.93 14.37
CA ALA A 158 8.75 2.53 14.12
C ALA A 158 8.65 4.04 13.93
N GLY A 159 7.64 4.49 13.15
CA GLY A 159 7.36 5.91 12.96
C GLY A 159 7.02 6.64 14.26
N GLY A 160 6.28 6.02 15.17
CA GLY A 160 5.99 6.55 16.49
C GLY A 160 7.23 6.66 17.40
N LEU A 161 8.07 5.64 17.38
CA LEU A 161 9.34 5.62 18.12
C LEU A 161 10.33 6.68 17.60
N LEU A 162 10.38 6.86 16.29
CA LEU A 162 11.28 7.76 15.58
C LEU A 162 10.66 9.13 15.28
N ALA A 163 9.46 9.46 15.81
CA ALA A 163 8.72 10.67 15.45
C ALA A 163 9.53 11.97 15.69
N ARG A 164 10.46 11.97 16.64
CA ARG A 164 11.29 13.12 17.04
C ARG A 164 12.61 13.23 16.30
N VAL A 165 12.97 12.21 15.53
CA VAL A 165 14.25 12.16 14.81
C VAL A 165 14.24 13.20 13.69
N ARG A 166 15.39 13.84 13.42
CA ARG A 166 15.55 14.91 12.41
C ARG A 166 15.21 14.41 11.00
N SER A 167 14.78 15.30 10.12
CA SER A 167 14.44 14.96 8.73
C SER A 167 15.61 14.33 7.95
N GLY A 168 16.86 14.75 8.22
CA GLY A 168 18.03 14.13 7.60
C GLY A 168 18.20 12.65 7.94
N VAL A 169 17.86 12.21 9.17
CA VAL A 169 17.87 10.79 9.52
C VAL A 169 16.77 10.03 8.81
N TRP A 170 15.57 10.61 8.66
CA TRP A 170 14.50 9.99 7.87
C TRP A 170 14.87 9.84 6.40
N ALA A 171 15.58 10.84 5.83
CA ALA A 171 16.10 10.73 4.47
C ALA A 171 17.15 9.62 4.37
N ALA A 172 18.07 9.53 5.32
CA ALA A 172 19.06 8.45 5.37
C ALA A 172 18.40 7.07 5.51
N LEU A 173 17.40 6.93 6.41
CA LEU A 173 16.66 5.68 6.56
C LEU A 173 15.95 5.27 5.27
N ALA A 174 15.33 6.21 4.55
CA ALA A 174 14.67 5.92 3.27
C ALA A 174 15.69 5.45 2.22
N VAL A 175 16.80 6.18 2.06
CA VAL A 175 17.88 5.84 1.10
C VAL A 175 18.50 4.49 1.45
N VAL A 176 18.84 4.26 2.71
CA VAL A 176 19.44 2.99 3.16
C VAL A 176 18.45 1.83 2.95
N ALA A 177 17.20 1.97 3.33
CA ALA A 177 16.21 0.90 3.17
C ALA A 177 15.99 0.53 1.69
N ILE A 178 15.84 1.52 0.81
CA ILE A 178 15.67 1.31 -0.64
C ILE A 178 16.99 0.77 -1.24
N GLY A 179 18.12 1.33 -0.86
CA GLY A 179 19.45 0.90 -1.36
C GLY A 179 19.80 -0.52 -0.94
N VAL A 180 19.61 -0.86 0.34
CA VAL A 180 19.82 -2.23 0.83
C VAL A 180 18.93 -3.21 0.09
N THR A 181 17.66 -2.88 -0.13
CA THR A 181 16.74 -3.71 -0.92
C THR A 181 17.27 -3.93 -2.34
N ALA A 182 17.73 -2.85 -3.01
CA ALA A 182 18.22 -2.95 -4.39
C ALA A 182 19.51 -3.79 -4.49
N ILE A 183 20.36 -3.75 -3.46
CA ILE A 183 21.64 -4.49 -3.43
C ILE A 183 21.44 -5.94 -2.99
N THR A 184 20.55 -6.20 -2.03
CA THR A 184 20.40 -7.53 -1.41
C THR A 184 19.37 -8.41 -2.08
N THR A 185 18.52 -7.87 -2.95
CA THR A 185 17.59 -8.67 -3.75
C THR A 185 18.38 -9.34 -4.87
N PRO A 186 18.45 -10.70 -4.92
CA PRO A 186 19.26 -11.37 -5.93
C PRO A 186 18.71 -11.15 -7.33
N GLY A 187 19.60 -11.19 -8.33
CA GLY A 187 19.19 -11.19 -9.73
C GLY A 187 18.45 -12.47 -10.13
N PRO A 188 17.81 -12.46 -11.31
CA PRO A 188 17.00 -13.58 -11.79
C PRO A 188 17.81 -14.86 -11.99
N ASP A 189 19.09 -14.75 -12.29
CA ASP A 189 19.98 -15.87 -12.62
C ASP A 189 20.58 -16.55 -11.36
N GLN A 190 20.32 -16.03 -10.18
CA GLN A 190 20.90 -16.55 -8.93
C GLN A 190 20.14 -17.73 -8.33
N GLY A 191 19.22 -18.35 -9.06
CA GLY A 191 18.55 -19.59 -8.68
C GLY A 191 17.79 -19.55 -7.35
N ALA A 192 17.58 -20.70 -6.76
CA ALA A 192 16.94 -20.88 -5.47
C ALA A 192 17.91 -20.55 -4.33
N VAL A 193 18.24 -19.25 -4.14
CA VAL A 193 19.03 -18.82 -2.98
C VAL A 193 18.19 -19.08 -1.73
N ASP A 194 18.70 -19.89 -0.81
CA ASP A 194 18.03 -20.11 0.46
C ASP A 194 18.28 -18.93 1.41
N PHE A 195 17.19 -18.37 1.93
CA PHE A 195 17.25 -17.23 2.86
C PHE A 195 16.85 -17.68 4.25
N SER A 196 17.51 -17.15 5.27
CA SER A 196 17.02 -17.26 6.63
C SER A 196 15.62 -16.66 6.75
N PHE A 197 14.83 -17.15 7.69
CA PHE A 197 13.51 -16.59 8.00
C PHE A 197 13.58 -15.08 8.24
N ALA A 198 14.58 -14.61 9.00
CA ALA A 198 14.78 -13.18 9.26
C ALA A 198 14.99 -12.37 7.97
N ARG A 199 15.77 -12.88 7.01
CA ARG A 199 15.98 -12.20 5.72
C ARG A 199 14.68 -12.15 4.90
N SER A 200 13.86 -13.20 4.98
CA SER A 200 12.55 -13.22 4.31
C SER A 200 11.59 -12.18 4.91
N VAL A 201 11.55 -12.03 6.22
CA VAL A 201 10.68 -11.06 6.88
C VAL A 201 11.17 -9.62 6.69
N LEU A 202 12.47 -9.42 6.66
CA LEU A 202 13.05 -8.07 6.62
C LEU A 202 13.27 -7.53 5.21
N LEU A 203 13.71 -8.35 4.26
CA LEU A 203 14.27 -7.85 2.99
C LEU A 203 13.62 -8.39 1.73
N VAL A 204 13.36 -9.72 1.64
CA VAL A 204 12.98 -10.35 0.37
C VAL A 204 11.71 -11.19 0.53
N SER A 205 10.70 -10.89 -0.27
CA SER A 205 9.43 -11.64 -0.26
C SER A 205 9.65 -13.10 -0.60
N ARG A 206 9.32 -14.01 0.32
CA ARG A 206 9.51 -15.44 0.14
C ARG A 206 8.60 -16.28 1.04
N TRP A 207 8.43 -17.53 0.65
CA TRP A 207 7.96 -18.62 1.49
C TRP A 207 9.12 -19.21 2.32
N SER A 208 8.96 -19.30 3.64
CA SER A 208 9.93 -19.91 4.54
C SER A 208 9.25 -20.44 5.81
N HIS A 209 9.53 -21.69 6.18
CA HIS A 209 9.05 -22.32 7.44
C HIS A 209 7.54 -22.21 7.68
N GLY A 210 6.73 -22.41 6.65
CA GLY A 210 5.27 -22.31 6.76
C GLY A 210 4.73 -20.89 6.75
N VAL A 211 5.57 -19.90 6.54
CA VAL A 211 5.19 -18.46 6.50
C VAL A 211 5.47 -17.89 5.12
N TRP A 212 4.48 -17.24 4.55
CA TRP A 212 4.67 -16.43 3.36
C TRP A 212 4.81 -14.96 3.73
N THR A 213 5.97 -14.37 3.45
CA THR A 213 6.20 -12.94 3.61
C THR A 213 5.97 -12.24 2.27
N GLN A 214 4.83 -11.59 2.12
CA GLN A 214 4.54 -10.80 0.92
C GLN A 214 5.13 -9.40 1.02
N TYR A 215 5.07 -8.80 2.21
CA TYR A 215 5.53 -7.43 2.46
C TYR A 215 6.72 -7.43 3.45
N PRO A 216 7.96 -7.68 2.98
CA PRO A 216 9.13 -7.59 3.84
C PRO A 216 9.29 -6.16 4.37
N PHE A 217 9.70 -6.06 5.65
CA PHE A 217 9.56 -4.81 6.38
C PHE A 217 10.43 -3.66 5.84
N VAL A 218 11.72 -3.89 5.60
CA VAL A 218 12.70 -2.84 5.28
C VAL A 218 12.35 -2.06 4.01
N PRO A 219 12.08 -2.70 2.85
CA PRO A 219 11.76 -1.96 1.63
C PRO A 219 10.51 -1.09 1.75
N TRP A 220 9.47 -1.59 2.39
CA TRP A 220 8.22 -0.86 2.55
C TRP A 220 8.30 0.24 3.59
N PHE A 221 9.10 0.04 4.65
CA PHE A 221 9.44 1.10 5.60
C PHE A 221 10.21 2.24 4.92
N GLY A 222 11.08 1.96 3.94
CA GLY A 222 11.75 2.99 3.15
C GLY A 222 10.75 3.94 2.48
N ILE A 223 9.67 3.40 1.90
CA ILE A 223 8.60 4.22 1.29
C ILE A 223 7.83 5.00 2.36
N ALA A 224 7.55 4.40 3.52
CA ALA A 224 6.94 5.12 4.63
C ALA A 224 7.83 6.25 5.16
N ALA A 225 9.15 6.07 5.19
CA ALA A 225 10.10 7.12 5.55
C ALA A 225 10.08 8.30 4.58
N LEU A 226 9.97 8.07 3.27
CA LEU A 226 9.70 9.12 2.28
C LEU A 226 8.39 9.85 2.59
N GLY A 227 7.37 9.10 3.00
CA GLY A 227 6.08 9.66 3.45
C GLY A 227 6.23 10.58 4.66
N VAL A 228 7.07 10.23 5.65
CA VAL A 228 7.34 11.10 6.81
C VAL A 228 7.95 12.42 6.36
N LEU A 229 8.88 12.40 5.40
CA LEU A 229 9.46 13.62 4.83
C LEU A 229 8.39 14.47 4.11
N LEU A 230 7.52 13.85 3.32
CA LEU A 230 6.38 14.51 2.68
C LEU A 230 5.46 15.17 3.72
N GLY A 231 5.08 14.44 4.77
CA GLY A 231 4.21 14.96 5.82
C GLY A 231 4.83 16.13 6.59
N ARG A 232 6.14 16.11 6.82
CA ARG A 232 6.88 17.23 7.45
C ARG A 232 6.92 18.46 6.53
N ALA A 233 7.16 18.25 5.25
CA ALA A 233 7.14 19.34 4.27
C ALA A 233 5.74 19.96 4.18
N LEU A 234 4.68 19.17 4.14
CA LEU A 234 3.29 19.64 4.17
C LEU A 234 2.95 20.40 5.47
N ALA A 235 3.49 19.95 6.60
CA ALA A 235 3.27 20.61 7.90
C ALA A 235 4.02 21.94 8.01
N ALA A 236 5.15 22.10 7.32
CA ALA A 236 5.97 23.29 7.30
C ALA A 236 5.45 24.34 6.32
N ASP A 237 5.21 23.97 5.07
CA ASP A 237 4.66 24.83 4.01
C ASP A 237 3.88 23.97 3.00
N GLN A 238 2.57 23.93 3.17
CA GLN A 238 1.68 23.17 2.31
C GLN A 238 1.73 23.64 0.86
N ALA A 239 1.66 24.95 0.62
CA ALA A 239 1.57 25.51 -0.71
C ALA A 239 2.86 25.30 -1.52
N ALA A 240 4.03 25.55 -0.90
CA ALA A 240 5.32 25.31 -1.54
C ALA A 240 5.52 23.81 -1.81
N THR A 241 5.09 22.94 -0.89
CA THR A 241 5.18 21.49 -1.07
C THR A 241 4.37 21.06 -2.28
N TYR A 242 3.08 21.39 -2.37
CA TYR A 242 2.25 21.00 -3.52
C TYR A 242 2.76 21.54 -4.86
N ARG A 243 3.37 22.73 -4.88
CA ARG A 243 4.00 23.24 -6.12
C ARG A 243 5.18 22.39 -6.60
N ARG A 244 5.94 21.79 -5.67
CA ARG A 244 7.14 20.97 -5.96
C ARG A 244 6.82 19.53 -6.30
N LEU A 245 5.72 18.97 -5.77
CA LEU A 245 5.39 17.54 -5.93
C LEU A 245 5.37 17.05 -7.39
N PRO A 246 4.80 17.77 -8.38
CA PRO A 246 4.80 17.28 -9.77
C PRO A 246 6.21 17.13 -10.34
N TRP A 247 7.09 18.06 -10.01
CA TRP A 247 8.47 18.06 -10.51
C TRP A 247 9.30 16.95 -9.86
N ILE A 248 9.15 16.76 -8.54
CA ILE A 248 9.78 15.66 -7.81
C ILE A 248 9.26 14.32 -8.34
N GLY A 249 7.96 14.20 -8.52
CA GLY A 249 7.34 12.99 -9.05
C GLY A 249 7.76 12.70 -10.49
N ALA A 250 7.78 13.72 -11.36
CA ALA A 250 8.25 13.57 -12.74
C ALA A 250 9.74 13.17 -12.80
N ALA A 251 10.59 13.80 -11.99
CA ALA A 251 12.01 13.44 -11.91
C ALA A 251 12.20 11.99 -11.45
N ALA A 252 11.42 11.52 -10.46
CA ALA A 252 11.46 10.13 -10.02
C ALA A 252 11.02 9.17 -11.14
N VAL A 253 9.92 9.45 -11.84
CA VAL A 253 9.44 8.64 -12.96
C VAL A 253 10.48 8.60 -14.09
N LEU A 254 11.02 9.75 -14.49
CA LEU A 254 12.04 9.83 -15.55
C LEU A 254 13.33 9.09 -15.20
N LEU A 255 13.79 9.24 -13.94
CA LEU A 255 14.93 8.47 -13.44
C LEU A 255 14.65 6.97 -13.49
N GLY A 256 13.46 6.55 -13.08
CA GLY A 256 13.04 5.15 -13.18
C GLY A 256 12.99 4.65 -14.62
N VAL A 257 12.53 5.47 -15.60
CA VAL A 257 12.57 5.14 -17.02
C VAL A 257 14.02 5.00 -17.52
N ALA A 258 14.90 5.93 -17.14
CA ALA A 258 16.30 5.88 -17.51
C ALA A 258 17.00 4.62 -16.94
N LEU A 259 16.81 4.31 -15.66
CA LEU A 259 17.34 3.08 -15.05
C LEU A 259 16.77 1.82 -15.70
N ARG A 260 15.49 1.83 -16.05
CA ARG A 260 14.84 0.70 -16.73
C ARG A 260 15.42 0.46 -18.12
N ALA A 261 15.64 1.53 -18.87
CA ALA A 261 16.24 1.47 -20.21
C ALA A 261 17.73 1.09 -20.19
N ALA A 262 18.46 1.57 -19.18
CA ALA A 262 19.88 1.22 -19.01
C ALA A 262 20.08 -0.25 -18.62
N GLY A 263 19.09 -0.89 -18.01
CA GLY A 263 19.24 -2.25 -17.47
C GLY A 263 20.11 -2.29 -16.20
N GLY A 264 20.43 -3.49 -15.72
CA GLY A 264 21.34 -3.67 -14.57
C GLY A 264 20.74 -3.21 -13.24
N PHE A 265 21.46 -2.37 -12.50
CA PHE A 265 21.11 -1.94 -11.16
C PHE A 265 19.70 -1.35 -11.05
N GLY A 266 18.95 -1.80 -10.07
CA GLY A 266 17.55 -1.36 -9.87
C GLY A 266 16.51 -2.14 -10.67
N ASN A 267 16.96 -2.97 -11.63
CA ASN A 267 16.13 -3.85 -12.46
C ASN A 267 16.31 -5.31 -11.99
N VAL A 268 15.70 -5.68 -10.89
CA VAL A 268 15.76 -7.08 -10.42
C VAL A 268 15.18 -8.04 -11.47
N ARG A 269 14.21 -7.56 -12.26
CA ARG A 269 13.58 -8.30 -13.35
C ARG A 269 13.82 -7.59 -14.69
N PRO A 270 14.76 -8.06 -15.51
CA PRO A 270 14.97 -7.50 -16.85
C PRO A 270 13.75 -7.79 -17.76
N PRO A 271 13.46 -6.94 -18.77
CA PRO A 271 12.48 -7.25 -19.80
C PRO A 271 12.90 -8.51 -20.55
N ARG A 272 11.94 -9.40 -20.85
CA ARG A 272 12.21 -10.62 -21.63
C ARG A 272 12.25 -10.38 -23.13
N ASP A 273 11.57 -9.33 -23.57
CA ASP A 273 11.49 -8.91 -24.97
C ASP A 273 11.40 -7.38 -25.08
N GLY A 274 11.36 -6.87 -26.30
CA GLY A 274 11.27 -5.43 -26.58
C GLY A 274 9.87 -4.83 -26.46
N SER A 275 8.87 -5.57 -25.93
CA SER A 275 7.51 -5.05 -25.83
C SER A 275 7.39 -3.99 -24.74
N TRP A 276 6.46 -3.05 -24.91
CA TRP A 276 6.15 -2.05 -23.91
C TRP A 276 5.58 -2.68 -22.62
N ILE A 277 4.90 -3.82 -22.72
CA ILE A 277 4.39 -4.58 -21.57
C ILE A 277 5.55 -5.08 -20.72
N GLU A 278 6.54 -5.75 -21.33
CA GLU A 278 7.71 -6.23 -20.59
C GLU A 278 8.58 -5.08 -20.06
N PHE A 279 8.66 -3.96 -20.79
CA PHE A 279 9.34 -2.77 -20.27
C PHE A 279 8.70 -2.27 -18.97
N LEU A 280 7.38 -2.24 -18.87
CA LEU A 280 6.66 -1.78 -17.69
C LEU A 280 6.44 -2.87 -16.62
N ASN A 281 6.73 -4.13 -16.94
CA ASN A 281 6.56 -5.26 -16.03
C ASN A 281 7.74 -5.37 -15.07
N VAL A 282 7.61 -4.74 -13.90
CA VAL A 282 8.67 -4.61 -12.88
C VAL A 282 8.34 -5.35 -11.60
N LEU A 283 9.36 -5.68 -10.81
CA LEU A 283 9.20 -6.43 -9.56
C LEU A 283 8.60 -5.56 -8.46
N LYS A 284 7.50 -6.04 -7.86
CA LYS A 284 6.79 -5.40 -6.73
C LYS A 284 7.17 -5.99 -5.37
N TYR A 285 7.53 -7.26 -5.29
CA TYR A 285 7.78 -7.95 -4.03
C TYR A 285 9.13 -8.68 -4.00
N PRO A 286 10.16 -8.07 -3.36
CA PRO A 286 10.21 -6.73 -2.79
C PRO A 286 10.18 -5.65 -3.88
N PRO A 287 9.78 -4.41 -3.55
CA PRO A 287 9.72 -3.33 -4.54
C PRO A 287 11.12 -3.01 -5.06
N SER A 288 11.33 -3.23 -6.36
CA SER A 288 12.57 -2.84 -7.03
C SER A 288 12.76 -1.32 -7.00
N LEU A 289 13.97 -0.84 -7.23
CA LEU A 289 14.24 0.60 -7.28
C LEU A 289 13.41 1.28 -8.38
N VAL A 290 13.34 0.67 -9.57
CA VAL A 290 12.51 1.19 -10.68
C VAL A 290 11.04 1.22 -10.30
N PHE A 291 10.50 0.13 -9.72
CA PHE A 291 9.12 0.11 -9.22
C PHE A 291 8.86 1.22 -8.21
N THR A 292 9.78 1.39 -7.24
CA THR A 292 9.64 2.42 -6.19
C THR A 292 9.62 3.82 -6.79
N LEU A 293 10.54 4.13 -7.71
CA LEU A 293 10.60 5.44 -8.37
C LEU A 293 9.34 5.74 -9.17
N TRP A 294 8.83 4.78 -9.94
CA TRP A 294 7.64 4.97 -10.74
C TRP A 294 6.39 5.16 -9.86
N MET A 295 6.19 4.27 -8.91
CA MET A 295 4.94 4.27 -8.11
C MET A 295 4.90 5.39 -7.08
N VAL A 296 6.02 5.72 -6.44
CA VAL A 296 6.10 6.88 -5.55
C VAL A 296 5.98 8.16 -6.38
N GLY A 297 6.70 8.27 -7.49
CA GLY A 297 6.62 9.43 -8.39
C GLY A 297 5.19 9.69 -8.89
N ALA A 298 4.52 8.65 -9.36
CA ALA A 298 3.12 8.74 -9.81
C ALA A 298 2.18 9.18 -8.67
N ASN A 299 2.34 8.63 -7.45
CA ASN A 299 1.54 9.05 -6.29
C ASN A 299 1.75 10.52 -5.91
N LEU A 300 3.00 11.04 -6.02
CA LEU A 300 3.28 12.47 -5.78
C LEU A 300 2.61 13.36 -6.83
N ILE A 301 2.65 12.95 -8.11
CA ILE A 301 1.96 13.65 -9.19
C ILE A 301 0.44 13.65 -8.96
N LEU A 302 -0.14 12.49 -8.67
CA LEU A 302 -1.58 12.36 -8.40
C LEU A 302 -2.02 13.22 -7.20
N LEU A 303 -1.22 13.24 -6.13
CA LEU A 303 -1.49 14.10 -4.97
C LEU A 303 -1.53 15.58 -5.35
N ALA A 304 -0.58 16.03 -6.19
CA ALA A 304 -0.56 17.40 -6.69
C ALA A 304 -1.72 17.71 -7.65
N VAL A 305 -2.11 16.75 -8.49
CA VAL A 305 -3.27 16.87 -9.39
C VAL A 305 -4.55 17.06 -8.56
N TRP A 306 -4.77 16.22 -7.56
CA TRP A 306 -5.94 16.35 -6.69
C TRP A 306 -5.98 17.69 -5.97
N GLU A 307 -4.84 18.21 -5.49
CA GLU A 307 -4.78 19.54 -4.86
C GLU A 307 -5.07 20.66 -5.87
N ARG A 308 -4.43 20.63 -7.05
CA ARG A 308 -4.58 21.69 -8.06
C ARG A 308 -5.98 21.78 -8.64
N THR A 309 -6.61 20.64 -8.89
CA THR A 309 -7.95 20.59 -9.48
C THR A 309 -9.06 20.97 -8.51
N GLY A 310 -8.77 20.95 -7.20
CA GLY A 310 -9.82 21.15 -6.19
C GLY A 310 -10.96 20.15 -6.32
N ALA A 311 -10.65 18.95 -6.81
CA ALA A 311 -11.63 17.94 -7.22
C ALA A 311 -12.60 17.50 -6.12
N TRP A 312 -12.25 17.74 -4.85
CA TRP A 312 -13.18 17.55 -3.72
C TRP A 312 -14.46 18.41 -3.79
N GLY A 313 -14.50 19.43 -4.65
CA GLY A 313 -15.72 20.18 -4.98
C GLY A 313 -16.69 19.41 -5.87
N THR A 314 -16.21 18.39 -6.59
CA THR A 314 -17.04 17.54 -7.47
C THR A 314 -17.72 16.41 -6.70
N ALA A 315 -18.75 15.79 -7.30
CA ALA A 315 -19.41 14.61 -6.72
C ALA A 315 -18.42 13.45 -6.55
N LEU A 316 -17.59 13.19 -7.57
CA LEU A 316 -16.56 12.16 -7.55
C LEU A 316 -15.53 12.42 -6.43
N GLY A 317 -15.00 13.64 -6.35
CA GLY A 317 -14.00 13.96 -5.33
C GLY A 317 -14.54 13.88 -3.90
N ARG A 318 -15.79 14.29 -3.65
CA ARG A 318 -16.45 14.12 -2.35
C ARG A 318 -16.66 12.64 -1.98
N TRP A 319 -17.01 11.82 -2.97
CA TRP A 319 -17.14 10.37 -2.78
C TRP A 319 -15.80 9.74 -2.42
N LEU A 320 -14.73 10.01 -3.19
CA LEU A 320 -13.37 9.53 -2.90
C LEU A 320 -12.87 10.02 -1.54
N GLU A 321 -13.08 11.30 -1.21
CA GLU A 321 -12.74 11.85 0.11
C GLU A 321 -13.44 11.07 1.24
N THR A 322 -14.71 10.72 1.05
CA THR A 322 -15.47 9.94 2.04
C THR A 322 -14.87 8.56 2.27
N LEU A 323 -14.48 7.86 1.18
CA LEU A 323 -13.79 6.58 1.27
C LEU A 323 -12.44 6.73 2.00
N GLY A 324 -11.65 7.72 1.63
CA GLY A 324 -10.34 7.97 2.21
C GLY A 324 -10.34 8.34 3.70
N ARG A 325 -11.51 8.70 4.27
CA ARG A 325 -11.67 9.03 5.71
C ARG A 325 -11.75 7.81 6.62
N ALA A 326 -12.18 6.64 6.11
CA ALA A 326 -12.27 5.40 6.88
C ALA A 326 -11.61 4.23 6.11
N PRO A 327 -10.29 4.33 5.82
CA PRO A 327 -9.62 3.41 4.92
C PRO A 327 -9.55 1.98 5.46
N LEU A 328 -9.39 1.80 6.77
CA LEU A 328 -9.28 0.47 7.37
C LEU A 328 -10.61 -0.28 7.29
N ALA A 329 -11.73 0.41 7.52
CA ALA A 329 -13.06 -0.20 7.41
C ALA A 329 -13.34 -0.64 5.97
N PHE A 330 -13.07 0.23 4.98
CA PHE A 330 -13.18 -0.15 3.57
C PHE A 330 -12.29 -1.36 3.26
N TYR A 331 -11.02 -1.31 3.74
CA TYR A 331 -10.04 -2.36 3.49
C TYR A 331 -10.52 -3.73 3.98
N ILE A 332 -10.94 -3.82 5.22
CA ILE A 332 -11.34 -5.12 5.79
C ILE A 332 -12.64 -5.63 5.13
N VAL A 333 -13.62 -4.74 4.96
CA VAL A 333 -14.92 -5.19 4.45
C VAL A 333 -14.85 -5.63 2.99
N HIS A 334 -14.06 -4.95 2.12
CA HIS A 334 -13.95 -5.40 0.74
C HIS A 334 -13.22 -6.75 0.61
N LEU A 335 -12.22 -7.02 1.46
CA LEU A 335 -11.57 -8.33 1.48
C LEU A 335 -12.57 -9.45 1.78
N TRP A 336 -13.36 -9.29 2.84
CA TRP A 336 -14.37 -10.28 3.21
C TRP A 336 -15.46 -10.42 2.16
N LEU A 337 -15.96 -9.30 1.61
CA LEU A 337 -16.96 -9.30 0.55
C LEU A 337 -16.50 -10.13 -0.65
N PHE A 338 -15.31 -9.86 -1.15
CA PHE A 338 -14.81 -10.55 -2.35
C PHE A 338 -14.31 -11.96 -2.07
N ALA A 339 -13.75 -12.22 -0.88
CA ALA A 339 -13.39 -13.58 -0.48
C ALA A 339 -14.61 -14.50 -0.40
N VAL A 340 -15.73 -14.03 0.18
CA VAL A 340 -16.97 -14.79 0.25
C VAL A 340 -17.57 -14.99 -1.14
N ILE A 341 -17.65 -13.93 -1.95
CA ILE A 341 -18.15 -14.04 -3.34
C ILE A 341 -17.33 -15.07 -4.12
N GLY A 342 -16.01 -14.99 -4.06
CA GLY A 342 -15.12 -15.93 -4.74
C GLY A 342 -15.25 -17.36 -4.23
N ALA A 343 -15.33 -17.55 -2.91
CA ALA A 343 -15.45 -18.86 -2.29
C ALA A 343 -16.76 -19.58 -2.59
N VAL A 344 -17.86 -18.83 -2.72
CA VAL A 344 -19.20 -19.40 -2.94
C VAL A 344 -19.47 -19.62 -4.42
N TRP A 345 -19.20 -18.63 -5.27
CA TRP A 345 -19.66 -18.65 -6.67
C TRP A 345 -18.56 -18.78 -7.71
N PHE A 346 -17.30 -18.46 -7.38
CA PHE A 346 -16.21 -18.38 -8.36
C PHE A 346 -14.96 -19.11 -7.90
N ARG A 347 -15.10 -20.37 -7.46
CA ARG A 347 -13.96 -21.18 -6.99
C ARG A 347 -12.91 -21.43 -8.08
N GLN A 348 -13.35 -21.61 -9.32
CA GLN A 348 -12.47 -21.82 -10.48
C GLN A 348 -12.09 -20.51 -11.19
N GLY A 349 -12.53 -19.39 -10.65
CA GLY A 349 -12.26 -18.08 -11.23
C GLY A 349 -13.38 -17.57 -12.13
N ALA A 350 -13.19 -16.33 -12.61
CA ALA A 350 -14.11 -15.65 -13.51
C ALA A 350 -13.32 -14.77 -14.49
N GLY A 351 -13.86 -14.58 -15.68
CA GLY A 351 -13.26 -13.69 -16.67
C GLY A 351 -13.32 -12.21 -16.28
N TYR A 352 -12.53 -11.38 -16.95
CA TYR A 352 -12.41 -9.93 -16.66
C TYR A 352 -13.73 -9.17 -16.66
N GLY A 353 -14.68 -9.49 -17.54
CA GLY A 353 -16.01 -8.87 -17.56
C GLY A 353 -16.75 -9.03 -16.23
N VAL A 354 -16.74 -10.24 -15.67
CA VAL A 354 -17.36 -10.55 -14.36
C VAL A 354 -16.58 -9.85 -13.24
N VAL A 355 -15.25 -9.84 -13.29
CA VAL A 355 -14.40 -9.15 -12.32
C VAL A 355 -14.72 -7.66 -12.28
N TYR A 356 -14.81 -6.99 -13.43
CA TYR A 356 -15.18 -5.58 -13.48
C TYR A 356 -16.63 -5.33 -12.99
N ALA A 357 -17.58 -6.21 -13.33
CA ALA A 357 -18.95 -6.08 -12.87
C ALA A 357 -19.06 -6.21 -11.34
N ILE A 358 -18.37 -7.18 -10.75
CA ILE A 358 -18.32 -7.39 -9.28
C ILE A 358 -17.57 -6.25 -8.59
N TRP A 359 -16.48 -5.76 -9.18
CA TRP A 359 -15.77 -4.59 -8.67
C TRP A 359 -16.70 -3.37 -8.59
N LEU A 360 -17.30 -2.98 -9.71
CA LEU A 360 -18.20 -1.80 -9.77
C LEU A 360 -19.42 -1.97 -8.87
N GLY A 361 -20.08 -3.14 -8.93
CA GLY A 361 -21.21 -3.45 -8.07
C GLY A 361 -20.87 -3.44 -6.58
N GLY A 362 -19.69 -3.97 -6.22
CA GLY A 362 -19.18 -4.01 -4.85
C GLY A 362 -18.87 -2.62 -4.29
N LEU A 363 -18.48 -1.65 -5.13
CA LEU A 363 -18.23 -0.28 -4.68
C LEU A 363 -19.48 0.38 -4.06
N VAL A 364 -20.68 -0.02 -4.46
CA VAL A 364 -21.92 0.56 -3.91
C VAL A 364 -22.08 0.24 -2.41
N PRO A 365 -22.19 -1.03 -1.97
CA PRO A 365 -22.32 -1.35 -0.55
C PRO A 365 -21.08 -0.92 0.25
N LEU A 366 -19.86 -1.01 -0.31
CA LEU A 366 -18.64 -0.54 0.34
C LEU A 366 -18.69 0.96 0.60
N SER A 367 -19.19 1.76 -0.34
CA SER A 367 -19.32 3.21 -0.18
C SER A 367 -20.33 3.57 0.90
N LEU A 368 -21.49 2.91 0.92
CA LEU A 368 -22.51 3.14 1.93
C LEU A 368 -22.02 2.81 3.34
N LEU A 369 -21.34 1.68 3.49
CA LEU A 369 -20.79 1.27 4.78
C LEU A 369 -19.68 2.22 5.24
N THR A 370 -18.73 2.53 4.35
CA THR A 370 -17.62 3.44 4.66
C THR A 370 -18.11 4.82 5.06
N ALA A 371 -19.15 5.33 4.40
CA ALA A 371 -19.79 6.60 4.77
C ALA A 371 -20.43 6.54 6.17
N ARG A 372 -21.06 5.41 6.54
CA ARG A 372 -21.60 5.21 7.90
C ARG A 372 -20.50 5.16 8.96
N VAL A 373 -19.44 4.37 8.71
CA VAL A 373 -18.29 4.27 9.62
C VAL A 373 -17.59 5.62 9.76
N SER A 374 -17.36 6.35 8.67
CA SER A 374 -16.75 7.67 8.70
C SER A 374 -17.55 8.66 9.56
N ARG A 375 -18.88 8.67 9.44
CA ARG A 375 -19.76 9.50 10.29
C ARG A 375 -19.73 9.06 11.75
N PHE A 376 -19.79 7.77 12.01
CA PHE A 376 -19.72 7.20 13.36
C PHE A 376 -18.39 7.56 14.05
N THR A 377 -17.25 7.36 13.38
CA THR A 377 -15.94 7.68 13.95
C THR A 377 -15.75 9.18 14.16
N ALA A 378 -16.28 10.02 13.26
CA ALA A 378 -16.23 11.48 13.40
C ALA A 378 -17.01 11.98 14.63
N SER A 379 -18.12 11.32 15.02
CA SER A 379 -18.92 11.66 16.19
C SER A 379 -18.27 11.25 17.52
N ARG A 380 -17.19 10.47 17.52
CA ARG A 380 -16.55 9.97 18.75
C ARG A 380 -15.49 10.94 19.29
N PRO A 381 -15.29 10.99 20.62
CA PRO A 381 -14.26 11.82 21.25
C PRO A 381 -12.85 11.55 20.68
N PRO A 382 -11.94 12.54 20.70
CA PRO A 382 -10.58 12.39 20.16
C PRO A 382 -9.74 11.23 20.72
N GLY A 383 -10.05 10.74 21.92
CA GLY A 383 -9.37 9.61 22.57
C GLY A 383 -10.05 8.25 22.40
N SER A 384 -11.14 8.17 21.66
CA SER A 384 -11.91 6.93 21.49
C SER A 384 -11.13 5.90 20.64
N ALA A 385 -11.16 4.63 21.08
CA ALA A 385 -10.60 3.51 20.32
C ALA A 385 -11.26 3.35 18.93
N TRP A 386 -12.53 3.74 18.77
CA TRP A 386 -13.24 3.72 17.51
C TRP A 386 -12.64 4.61 16.42
N ARG A 387 -11.78 5.55 16.79
CA ARG A 387 -11.03 6.38 15.82
C ARG A 387 -9.85 5.69 15.17
N TYR A 388 -9.57 4.45 15.52
CA TYR A 388 -8.58 3.60 14.83
C TYR A 388 -9.18 2.88 13.60
N LEU A 389 -10.51 2.80 13.50
CA LEU A 389 -11.23 2.32 12.31
C LEU A 389 -11.27 3.39 11.22
#